data_18278b5ed2d69b7fbaba5d675f934cf0
#
_entry.id   18278b5ed2d69b7fbaba5d675f934cf0
#
_cell.length_a   1.000
_cell.length_b   1.000
_cell.length_c   1.000
_cell.angle_alpha   90.00
_cell.angle_beta   90.00
_cell.angle_gamma   90.00
#
_symmetry.space_group_name_H-M   'P 1'
#
loop_
_entity.id
_entity.type
_entity.pdbx_description
1 polymer ?
#
loop_
_entity_poly.entity_id
_entity_poly.type
_entity_poly.pdbx_seq_one_letter_code
_entity_poly.pdbx_strand_id
1 'polypeptide(L)'
;MIDREAVLEAMNEFFAENFPNVSRDNIEALKAREVIHQSLDLVEFVLHLEEKLGLEININTLGEKLITKTFGELADELVAIGSGITKAKY
;
A
#
# COMPACT_ATOMS: atom_id res chain seq x y z
N MET A 1 2.61 15.89 -6.02
CA MET A 1 3.45 14.71 -6.27
C MET A 1 3.59 13.90 -5.00
N ILE A 2 3.49 12.59 -5.12
CA ILE A 2 3.53 11.69 -3.97
C ILE A 2 4.93 11.12 -3.85
N ASP A 3 5.50 11.18 -2.65
CA ASP A 3 6.80 10.59 -2.41
C ASP A 3 6.65 9.31 -1.58
N ARG A 4 7.74 8.55 -1.51
CA ARG A 4 7.77 7.27 -0.85
C ARG A 4 7.45 7.39 0.63
N GLU A 5 7.92 8.44 1.25
CA GLU A 5 7.67 8.67 2.68
C GLU A 5 6.19 8.85 2.98
N ALA A 6 5.50 9.60 2.12
CA ALA A 6 4.06 9.80 2.30
C ALA A 6 3.31 8.49 2.19
N VAL A 7 3.71 7.63 1.25
CA VAL A 7 3.07 6.33 1.09
C VAL A 7 3.30 5.46 2.32
N LEU A 8 4.54 5.39 2.79
CA LEU A 8 4.86 4.58 3.97
C LEU A 8 4.14 5.10 5.21
N GLU A 9 3.99 6.41 5.31
CA GLU A 9 3.28 7.02 6.43
C GLU A 9 1.79 6.62 6.41
N ALA A 10 1.18 6.64 5.22
CA ALA A 10 -0.20 6.22 5.09
C ALA A 10 -0.37 4.75 5.45
N MET A 11 0.58 3.91 5.05
CA MET A 11 0.56 2.50 5.43
C MET A 11 0.67 2.33 6.94
N ASN A 12 1.57 3.09 7.57
CA ASN A 12 1.74 3.02 9.01
C ASN A 12 0.48 3.41 9.76
N GLU A 13 -0.22 4.43 9.26
CA GLU A 13 -1.49 4.84 9.87
C GLU A 13 -2.52 3.72 9.81
N PHE A 14 -2.60 3.06 8.66
CA PHE A 14 -3.55 1.96 8.50
C PHE A 14 -3.22 0.84 9.47
N PHE A 15 -1.94 0.50 9.61
CA PHE A 15 -1.54 -0.58 10.49
C PHE A 15 -1.77 -0.23 11.94
N ALA A 16 -1.55 1.02 12.32
CA ALA A 16 -1.80 1.44 13.69
C ALA A 16 -3.26 1.26 14.08
N GLU A 17 -4.16 1.47 13.12
CA GLU A 17 -5.59 1.37 13.38
C GLU A 17 -6.11 -0.05 13.31
N ASN A 18 -5.57 -0.86 12.38
CA ASN A 18 -6.15 -2.15 12.06
C ASN A 18 -5.30 -3.34 12.48
N PHE A 19 -3.99 -3.14 12.60
CA PHE A 19 -3.05 -4.22 12.97
C PHE A 19 -2.07 -3.71 14.00
N PRO A 20 -2.56 -3.34 15.19
CA PRO A 20 -1.68 -2.69 16.19
C PRO A 20 -0.55 -3.58 16.68
N ASN A 21 -0.67 -4.89 16.50
CA ASN A 21 0.37 -5.83 16.96
C ASN A 21 1.50 -6.01 15.95
N VAL A 22 1.34 -5.47 14.74
CA VAL A 22 2.39 -5.57 13.72
C VAL A 22 3.45 -4.52 14.01
N SER A 23 4.71 -4.95 14.04
CA SER A 23 5.83 -4.03 14.22
C SER A 23 5.94 -3.12 13.00
N ARG A 24 6.05 -1.81 13.24
CA ARG A 24 6.15 -0.84 12.16
C ARG A 24 7.55 -0.28 11.99
N ASP A 25 8.50 -0.81 12.75
CA ASP A 25 9.86 -0.28 12.72
C ASP A 25 10.55 -0.48 11.37
N ASN A 26 10.21 -1.55 10.69
CA ASN A 26 10.82 -1.87 9.40
C ASN A 26 9.76 -2.35 8.43
N ILE A 27 8.72 -1.55 8.27
CA ILE A 27 7.57 -1.91 7.46
C ILE A 27 7.96 -2.21 6.02
N GLU A 28 9.01 -1.55 5.52
CA GLU A 28 9.43 -1.72 4.14
C GLU A 28 9.85 -3.15 3.82
N ALA A 29 10.40 -3.84 4.80
CA ALA A 29 10.89 -5.19 4.59
C ALA A 29 9.82 -6.26 4.82
N LEU A 30 8.66 -5.87 5.33
CA LEU A 30 7.59 -6.84 5.57
C LEU A 30 6.94 -7.27 4.27
N LYS A 31 6.72 -8.56 4.15
CA LYS A 31 5.97 -9.07 3.01
C LYS A 31 4.50 -8.75 3.21
N ALA A 32 3.91 -8.14 2.20
CA ALA A 32 2.55 -7.67 2.32
C ALA A 32 1.57 -8.80 2.66
N ARG A 33 1.77 -9.98 2.07
CA ARG A 33 0.87 -11.10 2.29
C ARG A 33 0.91 -11.63 3.72
N GLU A 34 1.93 -11.30 4.48
CA GLU A 34 2.02 -11.74 5.87
C GLU A 34 1.12 -10.92 6.79
N VAL A 35 0.74 -9.74 6.35
CA VAL A 35 -0.12 -8.86 7.12
C VAL A 35 -1.52 -8.82 6.53
N ILE A 36 -1.62 -8.63 5.23
CA ILE A 36 -2.90 -8.49 4.53
C ILE A 36 -3.15 -9.76 3.75
N HIS A 37 -3.97 -10.65 4.30
CA HIS A 37 -4.25 -11.92 3.65
C HIS A 37 -5.75 -12.23 3.57
N GLN A 38 -6.59 -11.27 3.92
CA GLN A 38 -8.03 -11.40 3.73
C GLN A 38 -8.51 -10.34 2.76
N SER A 39 -9.52 -10.69 1.97
CA SER A 39 -10.04 -9.77 0.95
C SER A 39 -10.53 -8.46 1.56
N LEU A 40 -11.20 -8.55 2.71
CA LEU A 40 -11.72 -7.37 3.35
C LEU A 40 -10.59 -6.43 3.77
N ASP A 41 -9.51 -6.99 4.31
CA ASP A 41 -8.36 -6.19 4.71
C ASP A 41 -7.74 -5.50 3.49
N LEU A 42 -7.68 -6.21 2.38
CA LEU A 42 -7.15 -5.63 1.15
C LEU A 42 -7.99 -4.45 0.68
N VAL A 43 -9.31 -4.61 0.70
CA VAL A 43 -10.20 -3.54 0.28
C VAL A 43 -10.02 -2.31 1.17
N GLU A 44 -9.96 -2.52 2.47
CA GLU A 44 -9.80 -1.42 3.41
C GLU A 44 -8.43 -0.74 3.25
N PHE A 45 -7.40 -1.54 3.01
CA PHE A 45 -6.07 -1.01 2.78
C PHE A 45 -6.03 -0.11 1.54
N VAL A 46 -6.61 -0.59 0.45
CA VAL A 46 -6.65 0.18 -0.80
C VAL A 46 -7.43 1.48 -0.61
N LEU A 47 -8.59 1.39 0.03
CA LEU A 47 -9.41 2.60 0.24
C LEU A 47 -8.68 3.62 1.10
N HIS A 48 -7.97 3.16 2.12
CA HIS A 48 -7.20 4.05 2.99
C HIS A 48 -6.13 4.78 2.18
N LEU A 49 -5.40 4.04 1.34
CA LEU A 49 -4.34 4.64 0.53
C LEU A 49 -4.90 5.62 -0.49
N GLU A 50 -6.02 5.25 -1.13
CA GLU A 50 -6.66 6.15 -2.09
C GLU A 50 -7.06 7.46 -1.43
N GLU A 51 -7.63 7.37 -0.24
CA GLU A 51 -8.10 8.54 0.48
C GLU A 51 -6.96 9.42 0.93
N LYS A 52 -5.93 8.81 1.48
CA LYS A 52 -4.80 9.57 2.02
C LYS A 52 -3.91 10.16 0.95
N LEU A 53 -3.77 9.46 -0.16
CA LEU A 53 -2.82 9.86 -1.20
C LEU A 53 -3.47 10.50 -2.41
N GLY A 54 -4.79 10.45 -2.50
CA GLY A 54 -5.49 11.03 -3.63
C GLY A 54 -5.24 10.29 -4.94
N LEU A 55 -5.04 8.98 -4.85
CA LEU A 55 -4.78 8.13 -5.99
C LEU A 55 -5.98 7.25 -6.32
N GLU A 56 -6.06 6.85 -7.58
CA GLU A 56 -6.96 5.77 -7.97
C GLU A 56 -6.14 4.50 -8.09
N ILE A 57 -6.53 3.48 -7.35
CA ILE A 57 -5.78 2.23 -7.30
C ILE A 57 -6.69 1.09 -7.74
N ASN A 58 -6.24 0.31 -8.71
CA ASN A 58 -6.97 -0.87 -9.13
C ASN A 58 -6.71 -1.98 -8.11
N ILE A 59 -7.77 -2.41 -7.42
CA ILE A 59 -7.62 -3.38 -6.35
C ILE A 59 -7.13 -4.73 -6.84
N ASN A 60 -7.52 -5.13 -8.05
CA ASN A 60 -7.07 -6.41 -8.60
C ASN A 60 -5.58 -6.39 -8.89
N THR A 61 -5.10 -5.30 -9.47
CA THR A 61 -3.68 -5.16 -9.79
C THR A 61 -2.85 -5.13 -8.51
N LEU A 62 -3.27 -4.35 -7.54
CA LEU A 62 -2.55 -4.26 -6.28
C LEU A 62 -2.58 -5.59 -5.54
N GLY A 63 -3.71 -6.29 -5.57
CA GLY A 63 -3.83 -7.59 -4.94
C GLY A 63 -2.84 -8.60 -5.48
N GLU A 64 -2.63 -8.60 -6.80
CA GLU A 64 -1.66 -9.48 -7.41
C GLU A 64 -0.24 -9.17 -6.93
N LYS A 65 0.09 -7.89 -6.86
CA LYS A 65 1.42 -7.48 -6.42
C LYS A 65 1.64 -7.75 -4.95
N LEU A 66 0.57 -7.68 -4.18
CA LEU A 66 0.63 -7.90 -2.75
C LEU A 66 1.08 -9.32 -2.40
N ILE A 67 0.80 -10.27 -3.28
CA ILE A 67 1.17 -11.67 -3.04
C ILE A 67 2.68 -11.85 -3.04
N THR A 68 3.41 -11.07 -3.84
CA THR A 68 4.83 -11.31 -4.07
C THR A 68 5.74 -10.20 -3.59
N LYS A 69 5.21 -9.07 -3.15
CA LYS A 69 6.04 -7.91 -2.86
C LYS A 69 5.99 -7.51 -1.39
N THR A 70 7.03 -6.80 -0.97
CA THR A 70 7.06 -6.16 0.34
C THR A 70 6.30 -4.85 0.28
N PHE A 71 6.02 -4.28 1.46
CA PHE A 71 5.36 -2.97 1.50
C PHE A 71 6.24 -1.89 0.91
N GLY A 72 7.57 -2.01 1.06
CA GLY A 72 8.47 -1.05 0.42
C GLY A 72 8.36 -1.08 -1.09
N GLU A 73 8.29 -2.29 -1.65
CA GLU A 73 8.12 -2.42 -3.10
C GLU A 73 6.77 -1.89 -3.57
N LEU A 74 5.73 -2.11 -2.78
CA LEU A 74 4.42 -1.55 -3.09
C LEU A 74 4.44 -0.03 -3.03
N ALA A 75 5.17 0.53 -2.07
CA ALA A 75 5.30 1.97 -1.97
C ALA A 75 5.95 2.54 -3.23
N ASP A 76 6.99 1.87 -3.74
CA ASP A 76 7.64 2.31 -4.98
C ASP A 76 6.67 2.29 -6.16
N GLU A 77 5.83 1.26 -6.24
CA GLU A 77 4.82 1.19 -7.29
C GLU A 77 3.83 2.34 -7.20
N LEU A 78 3.39 2.65 -6.00
CA LEU A 78 2.42 3.72 -5.81
C LEU A 78 3.02 5.10 -6.10
N VAL A 79 4.29 5.28 -5.81
CA VAL A 79 4.99 6.50 -6.17
C VAL A 79 5.01 6.68 -7.69
N ALA A 80 5.28 5.60 -8.41
CA ALA A 80 5.30 5.64 -9.87
C ALA A 80 3.92 6.05 -10.43
N ILE A 81 2.86 5.51 -9.85
CA ILE A 81 1.51 5.87 -10.26
C ILE A 81 1.25 7.35 -9.98
N GLY A 82 1.62 7.80 -8.78
CA GLY A 82 1.36 9.17 -8.37
C GLY A 82 2.13 10.19 -9.17
N SER A 83 3.28 9.82 -9.71
CA SER A 83 4.06 10.74 -10.53
C SER A 83 3.67 10.72 -12.00
N GLY A 84 2.70 9.88 -12.36
CA GLY A 84 2.23 9.81 -13.74
C GLY A 84 3.14 9.04 -14.67
N ILE A 85 4.14 8.37 -14.14
CA ILE A 85 5.05 7.58 -14.97
C ILE A 85 4.31 6.45 -15.62
N THR A 86 3.43 5.82 -14.87
CA THR A 86 2.61 4.74 -15.36
C THR A 86 1.26 5.30 -15.78
N LYS A 87 0.98 5.28 -17.03
CA LYS A 87 -0.30 5.75 -17.54
C LYS A 87 -1.41 4.74 -17.31
N ALA A 88 -1.11 3.67 -16.66
CA ALA A 88 -2.08 2.61 -16.47
C ALA A 88 -3.31 3.13 -15.76
N LYS A 89 -4.44 2.80 -16.31
CA LYS A 89 -5.71 3.04 -15.64
C LYS A 89 -5.92 1.88 -14.70
N TYR A 90 -5.65 2.14 -13.49
CA TYR A 90 -5.79 1.08 -12.48
C TYR A 90 -7.22 0.82 -12.06
#